data_c04d9df4544d41abcd71276e75a35886
#
_entry.id   c04d9df4544d41abcd71276e75a35886
#
_cell.length_a   1.000
_cell.length_b   1.000
_cell.length_c   1.000
_cell.angle_alpha   90.00
_cell.angle_beta   90.00
_cell.angle_gamma   90.00
#
_symmetry.space_group_name_H-M   'P 1'
#
loop_
_entity.id
_entity.type
_entity.pdbx_description
1 polymer ?
#
loop_
_entity_poly.entity_id
_entity_poly.type
_entity_poly.pdbx_seq_one_letter_code
_entity_poly.pdbx_strand_id
1 'polypeptide(L)'
;MGAKGLSGEGYEGHYFWDTEMYVLPVLIFTEPETARKLLDYRYATLPQARDRARILGHMKGALYPWRTINGEEASTYYPLGTAQYHINADISYALSLYLQVTGDVDYLKEKGAEILIETARVWADVGSFAECKGGKYCICDVTGPDEYNVLVDNNFYTNLMARENLRDAVGAVEYLKEHAPEDLKRLEEKLDFSVEELGLWREIIEKMYFPYDEKRQVYPMDDGFMMRKPWDENKIPPEKRAWLYENYHPLFIMRHRMSKQADAILGMYLHNDLFTEEEIRRNYDFYQEVTLHHSSLSTCIFGIVACDIGYLDEAYKYFSQSARMDLDDYHNNFYAGIHAANMAGTWQAIVNGFAGVRCQNGVLKFKPTIPKEWEEYAFRLKFKGALLEVRITKDKAEFTLLEGGEISFTVRGKEVVLKSGETYTCLLYTSPSPRD
;
A
#
# COMPACT_ATOMS: atom_id res chain seq x y z
N MET A 1 -3.92 9.57 12.61
CA MET A 1 -3.83 11.02 12.32
C MET A 1 -4.97 11.38 11.38
N GLY A 2 -5.62 12.54 11.57
CA GLY A 2 -6.70 12.97 10.67
C GLY A 2 -6.18 13.23 9.24
N ALA A 3 -6.96 12.88 8.22
CA ALA A 3 -6.56 12.98 6.81
C ALA A 3 -6.22 14.41 6.36
N LYS A 4 -6.85 15.41 6.99
CA LYS A 4 -6.62 16.85 6.71
C LYS A 4 -5.69 17.54 7.73
N GLY A 5 -4.87 16.77 8.43
CA GLY A 5 -3.96 17.27 9.45
C GLY A 5 -4.65 17.60 10.78
N LEU A 6 -3.88 18.15 11.72
CA LEU A 6 -4.36 18.40 13.09
C LEU A 6 -5.38 19.54 13.18
N SER A 7 -5.23 20.58 12.37
CA SER A 7 -6.04 21.79 12.39
C SER A 7 -7.07 21.89 11.26
N GLY A 8 -7.11 20.89 10.37
CA GLY A 8 -8.04 20.87 9.25
C GLY A 8 -9.44 20.43 9.66
N GLU A 9 -10.47 21.09 9.12
CA GLU A 9 -11.87 20.77 9.38
C GLU A 9 -12.42 19.65 8.48
N GLY A 10 -11.78 19.44 7.34
CA GLY A 10 -12.18 18.39 6.39
C GLY A 10 -12.10 17.01 7.02
N TYR A 11 -13.10 16.19 6.74
CA TYR A 11 -13.30 14.86 7.32
C TYR A 11 -13.40 14.84 8.87
N GLU A 12 -13.57 16.00 9.52
CA GLU A 12 -13.89 16.13 10.94
C GLU A 12 -12.89 15.41 11.87
N GLY A 13 -11.62 15.36 11.47
CA GLY A 13 -10.56 14.69 12.23
C GLY A 13 -10.58 13.16 12.17
N HIS A 14 -11.41 12.58 11.30
CA HIS A 14 -11.47 11.12 11.16
C HIS A 14 -10.18 10.53 10.63
N TYR A 15 -9.94 9.29 11.05
CA TYR A 15 -8.83 8.43 10.67
C TYR A 15 -9.24 7.54 9.50
N PHE A 16 -8.35 7.37 8.54
CA PHE A 16 -8.50 6.54 7.35
C PHE A 16 -7.23 5.71 7.12
N TRP A 17 -7.24 4.85 6.12
CA TRP A 17 -6.10 4.06 5.66
C TRP A 17 -4.92 4.88 5.13
N ASP A 18 -5.12 6.16 4.92
CA ASP A 18 -4.11 7.17 4.63
C ASP A 18 -2.89 7.04 5.55
N THR A 19 -3.14 6.73 6.81
CA THR A 19 -2.07 6.56 7.81
C THR A 19 -1.25 5.32 7.52
N GLU A 20 -1.88 4.18 7.25
CA GLU A 20 -1.20 2.90 7.03
C GLU A 20 -0.39 2.90 5.74
N MET A 21 -0.96 3.42 4.66
CA MET A 21 -0.37 3.29 3.32
C MET A 21 0.56 4.44 2.94
N TYR A 22 0.37 5.61 3.55
CA TYR A 22 1.15 6.80 3.19
C TYR A 22 2.02 7.30 4.33
N VAL A 23 1.45 7.51 5.52
CA VAL A 23 2.18 8.12 6.65
C VAL A 23 3.10 7.13 7.35
N LEU A 24 2.61 5.92 7.64
CA LEU A 24 3.41 4.89 8.33
C LEU A 24 4.69 4.51 7.58
N PRO A 25 4.70 4.29 6.26
CA PRO A 25 5.96 4.01 5.55
C PRO A 25 7.04 5.07 5.75
N VAL A 26 6.67 6.35 5.83
CA VAL A 26 7.62 7.44 6.13
C VAL A 26 8.14 7.30 7.56
N LEU A 27 7.24 7.17 8.54
CA LEU A 27 7.61 7.11 9.96
C LEU A 27 8.37 5.83 10.31
N ILE A 28 8.06 4.72 9.68
CA ILE A 28 8.78 3.45 9.88
C ILE A 28 10.27 3.61 9.55
N PHE A 29 10.59 4.30 8.48
CA PHE A 29 11.97 4.55 8.07
C PHE A 29 12.64 5.75 8.76
N THR A 30 11.87 6.67 9.34
CA THR A 30 12.43 7.90 9.94
C THR A 30 12.28 7.93 11.46
N GLU A 31 11.08 7.64 11.98
CA GLU A 31 10.69 7.73 13.39
C GLU A 31 9.93 6.46 13.86
N PRO A 32 10.57 5.28 13.88
CA PRO A 32 9.91 4.00 14.14
C PRO A 32 9.15 3.93 15.47
N GLU A 33 9.59 4.66 16.50
CA GLU A 33 8.87 4.74 17.76
C GLU A 33 7.52 5.46 17.61
N THR A 34 7.44 6.46 16.74
CA THR A 34 6.17 7.13 16.42
C THR A 34 5.29 6.22 15.58
N ALA A 35 5.87 5.48 14.62
CA ALA A 35 5.15 4.47 13.84
C ALA A 35 4.52 3.40 14.75
N ARG A 36 5.28 2.90 15.76
CA ARG A 36 4.76 1.95 16.74
C ARG A 36 3.51 2.46 17.48
N LYS A 37 3.49 3.74 17.86
CA LYS A 37 2.33 4.35 18.53
C LYS A 37 1.09 4.43 17.62
N LEU A 38 1.27 4.62 16.32
CA LEU A 38 0.16 4.59 15.38
C LEU A 38 -0.37 3.15 15.19
N LEU A 39 0.50 2.15 15.18
CA LEU A 39 0.08 0.74 15.20
C LEU A 39 -0.61 0.37 16.53
N ASP A 40 -0.19 0.95 17.66
CA ASP A 40 -0.85 0.79 18.95
C ASP A 40 -2.30 1.28 18.93
N TYR A 41 -2.62 2.31 18.15
CA TYR A 41 -4.00 2.75 17.95
C TYR A 41 -4.85 1.65 17.29
N ARG A 42 -4.32 0.96 16.27
CA ARG A 42 -5.03 -0.16 15.64
C ARG A 42 -5.22 -1.33 16.61
N TYR A 43 -4.22 -1.62 17.43
CA TYR A 43 -4.38 -2.64 18.48
C TYR A 43 -5.42 -2.22 19.53
N ALA A 44 -5.43 -0.96 19.96
CA ALA A 44 -6.39 -0.45 20.94
C ALA A 44 -7.83 -0.48 20.41
N THR A 45 -8.02 -0.37 19.10
CA THR A 45 -9.35 -0.41 18.44
C THR A 45 -9.73 -1.80 17.89
N LEU A 46 -8.92 -2.83 18.18
CA LEU A 46 -9.21 -4.20 17.78
C LEU A 46 -10.53 -4.76 18.35
N PRO A 47 -10.96 -4.44 19.59
CA PRO A 47 -12.28 -4.85 20.09
C PRO A 47 -13.43 -4.34 19.20
N GLN A 48 -13.42 -3.07 18.81
CA GLN A 48 -14.42 -2.49 17.92
C GLN A 48 -14.41 -3.13 16.53
N ALA A 49 -13.22 -3.46 16.03
CA ALA A 49 -13.09 -4.17 14.75
C ALA A 49 -13.67 -5.60 14.83
N ARG A 50 -13.56 -6.29 15.97
CA ARG A 50 -14.24 -7.57 16.22
C ARG A 50 -15.76 -7.40 16.22
N ASP A 51 -16.27 -6.42 16.94
CA ASP A 51 -17.71 -6.12 16.99
C ASP A 51 -18.25 -5.83 15.59
N ARG A 52 -17.53 -5.02 14.81
CA ARG A 52 -17.90 -4.71 13.42
C ARG A 52 -17.92 -5.97 12.55
N ALA A 53 -16.96 -6.87 12.67
CA ALA A 53 -16.97 -8.14 11.96
C ALA A 53 -18.26 -8.93 12.26
N ARG A 54 -18.70 -8.99 13.52
CA ARG A 54 -19.97 -9.67 13.93
C ARG A 54 -21.20 -8.97 13.34
N ILE A 55 -21.22 -7.64 13.30
CA ILE A 55 -22.32 -6.87 12.69
C ILE A 55 -22.45 -7.21 11.19
N LEU A 56 -21.33 -7.45 10.51
CA LEU A 56 -21.30 -7.80 9.09
C LEU A 56 -21.41 -9.30 8.81
N GLY A 57 -21.67 -10.12 9.84
CA GLY A 57 -21.97 -11.54 9.72
C GLY A 57 -20.76 -12.47 9.83
N HIS A 58 -19.55 -11.97 10.02
CA HIS A 58 -18.37 -12.80 10.25
C HIS A 58 -18.37 -13.38 11.66
N MET A 59 -18.22 -14.69 11.79
CA MET A 59 -18.27 -15.36 13.10
C MET A 59 -16.97 -15.24 13.89
N LYS A 60 -15.83 -15.04 13.23
CA LYS A 60 -14.48 -14.86 13.81
C LYS A 60 -13.78 -13.67 13.16
N GLY A 61 -12.65 -13.28 13.72
CA GLY A 61 -11.81 -12.23 13.18
C GLY A 61 -12.23 -10.82 13.54
N ALA A 62 -11.52 -9.86 12.99
CA ALA A 62 -11.74 -8.43 13.16
C ALA A 62 -11.74 -7.71 11.81
N LEU A 63 -12.69 -6.80 11.59
CA LEU A 63 -12.81 -6.00 10.37
C LEU A 63 -12.71 -4.53 10.73
N TYR A 64 -11.59 -3.91 10.41
CA TYR A 64 -11.33 -2.50 10.71
C TYR A 64 -12.19 -1.57 9.85
N PRO A 65 -12.65 -0.42 10.42
CA PRO A 65 -13.48 0.54 9.70
C PRO A 65 -12.68 1.32 8.67
N TRP A 66 -13.37 1.76 7.61
CA TRP A 66 -12.81 2.68 6.61
C TRP A 66 -12.62 4.09 7.18
N ARG A 67 -13.63 4.62 7.90
CA ARG A 67 -13.63 5.96 8.51
C ARG A 67 -13.95 5.85 10.00
N THR A 68 -13.08 6.40 10.86
CA THR A 68 -13.24 6.24 12.30
C THR A 68 -12.53 7.31 13.12
N ILE A 69 -12.95 7.46 14.39
CA ILE A 69 -12.20 8.15 15.44
C ILE A 69 -11.87 7.18 16.56
N ASN A 70 -12.87 6.41 17.03
CA ASN A 70 -12.80 5.53 18.20
C ASN A 70 -12.71 4.03 17.87
N GLY A 71 -12.57 3.69 16.58
CA GLY A 71 -12.55 2.30 16.10
C GLY A 71 -13.90 1.81 15.54
N GLU A 72 -14.98 2.56 15.70
CA GLU A 72 -16.28 2.27 15.09
C GLU A 72 -16.37 2.86 13.68
N GLU A 73 -17.13 2.21 12.77
CA GLU A 73 -17.34 2.70 11.41
C GLU A 73 -18.25 3.93 11.41
N ALA A 74 -17.75 5.03 10.86
CA ALA A 74 -18.46 6.32 10.77
C ALA A 74 -18.83 6.72 9.34
N SER A 75 -18.72 5.82 8.35
CA SER A 75 -19.16 6.11 6.98
C SER A 75 -20.69 6.03 6.86
N THR A 76 -21.28 6.98 6.13
CA THR A 76 -22.73 7.08 5.92
C THR A 76 -23.21 6.35 4.67
N TYR A 77 -22.31 6.06 3.73
CA TYR A 77 -22.63 5.40 2.47
C TYR A 77 -21.86 4.08 2.37
N TYR A 78 -22.54 2.96 2.68
CA TYR A 78 -21.93 1.65 2.84
C TYR A 78 -21.17 1.13 1.59
N PRO A 79 -21.61 1.38 0.33
CA PRO A 79 -20.86 0.89 -0.81
C PRO A 79 -19.48 1.49 -0.91
N LEU A 80 -19.32 2.75 -0.52
CA LEU A 80 -18.04 3.45 -0.56
C LEU A 80 -17.17 3.13 0.66
N GLY A 81 -17.75 3.15 1.86
CA GLY A 81 -17.02 3.02 3.12
C GLY A 81 -16.99 1.60 3.67
N THR A 82 -18.15 1.10 4.11
CA THR A 82 -18.26 -0.20 4.81
C THR A 82 -17.72 -1.37 3.97
N ALA A 83 -17.91 -1.32 2.65
CA ALA A 83 -17.44 -2.37 1.73
C ALA A 83 -15.93 -2.35 1.45
N GLN A 84 -15.19 -1.38 1.97
CA GLN A 84 -13.72 -1.33 1.83
C GLN A 84 -13.03 -2.29 2.82
N TYR A 85 -13.03 -3.55 2.50
CA TYR A 85 -12.42 -4.61 3.30
C TYR A 85 -10.89 -4.59 3.26
N HIS A 86 -10.30 -3.99 2.22
CA HIS A 86 -8.85 -3.92 2.05
C HIS A 86 -8.13 -3.21 3.21
N ILE A 87 -8.85 -2.41 4.02
CA ILE A 87 -8.32 -1.76 5.22
C ILE A 87 -7.64 -2.77 6.16
N ASN A 88 -8.19 -3.98 6.29
CA ASN A 88 -7.57 -5.05 7.07
C ASN A 88 -6.17 -5.39 6.56
N ALA A 89 -6.03 -5.53 5.26
CA ALA A 89 -4.77 -5.90 4.63
C ALA A 89 -3.77 -4.72 4.55
N ASP A 90 -4.28 -3.49 4.48
CA ASP A 90 -3.45 -2.28 4.55
C ASP A 90 -2.78 -2.16 5.93
N ILE A 91 -3.52 -2.48 7.00
CA ILE A 91 -2.98 -2.54 8.37
C ILE A 91 -1.95 -3.65 8.50
N SER A 92 -2.24 -4.84 7.94
CA SER A 92 -1.31 -5.96 7.91
C SER A 92 -0.01 -5.59 7.20
N TYR A 93 -0.10 -4.96 6.03
CA TYR A 93 1.06 -4.50 5.26
C TYR A 93 1.92 -3.51 6.07
N ALA A 94 1.30 -2.49 6.66
CA ALA A 94 2.03 -1.50 7.45
C ALA A 94 2.71 -2.13 8.68
N LEU A 95 2.03 -3.07 9.35
CA LEU A 95 2.57 -3.83 10.46
C LEU A 95 3.74 -4.73 10.01
N SER A 96 3.58 -5.43 8.91
CA SER A 96 4.61 -6.29 8.33
C SER A 96 5.85 -5.49 7.92
N LEU A 97 5.66 -4.32 7.29
CA LEU A 97 6.73 -3.39 6.95
C LEU A 97 7.45 -2.89 8.21
N TYR A 98 6.71 -2.52 9.26
CA TYR A 98 7.27 -2.11 10.55
C TYR A 98 8.17 -3.20 11.15
N LEU A 99 7.68 -4.43 11.20
CA LEU A 99 8.44 -5.56 11.74
C LEU A 99 9.70 -5.87 10.92
N GLN A 100 9.60 -5.80 9.60
CA GLN A 100 10.74 -6.05 8.71
C GLN A 100 11.83 -4.97 8.82
N VAL A 101 11.43 -3.71 8.96
CA VAL A 101 12.36 -2.57 9.03
C VAL A 101 12.99 -2.44 10.41
N THR A 102 12.23 -2.69 11.48
CA THR A 102 12.70 -2.51 12.85
C THR A 102 13.29 -3.77 13.47
N GLY A 103 12.77 -4.93 13.11
CA GLY A 103 13.05 -6.20 13.81
C GLY A 103 12.40 -6.29 15.19
N ASP A 104 11.34 -5.53 15.48
CA ASP A 104 10.64 -5.47 16.77
C ASP A 104 9.81 -6.74 17.03
N VAL A 105 10.49 -7.81 17.37
CA VAL A 105 9.87 -9.12 17.67
C VAL A 105 8.97 -9.06 18.90
N ASP A 106 9.27 -8.20 19.85
CA ASP A 106 8.45 -8.07 21.06
C ASP A 106 7.09 -7.47 20.70
N TYR A 107 7.03 -6.51 19.77
CA TYR A 107 5.76 -6.01 19.24
C TYR A 107 4.96 -7.11 18.54
N LEU A 108 5.62 -7.96 17.74
CA LEU A 108 4.97 -9.11 17.11
C LEU A 108 4.30 -10.02 18.15
N LYS A 109 5.03 -10.40 19.22
CA LYS A 109 4.52 -11.28 20.28
C LYS A 109 3.39 -10.66 21.09
N GLU A 110 3.52 -9.38 21.46
CA GLU A 110 2.59 -8.70 22.36
C GLU A 110 1.27 -8.30 21.67
N LYS A 111 1.34 -7.87 20.40
CA LYS A 111 0.22 -7.21 19.70
C LYS A 111 0.08 -7.61 18.23
N GLY A 112 1.20 -7.64 17.51
CA GLY A 112 1.20 -7.76 16.06
C GLY A 112 0.57 -9.07 15.56
N ALA A 113 0.93 -10.21 16.15
CA ALA A 113 0.38 -11.50 15.75
C ALA A 113 -1.13 -11.59 15.99
N GLU A 114 -1.65 -10.97 17.03
CA GLU A 114 -3.08 -10.91 17.28
C GLU A 114 -3.82 -10.15 16.17
N ILE A 115 -3.30 -8.99 15.73
CA ILE A 115 -3.86 -8.23 14.60
C ILE A 115 -3.84 -9.08 13.33
N LEU A 116 -2.69 -9.71 13.01
CA LEU A 116 -2.53 -10.53 11.79
C LEU A 116 -3.48 -11.72 11.76
N ILE A 117 -3.63 -12.44 12.88
CA ILE A 117 -4.54 -13.58 12.99
C ILE A 117 -6.00 -13.13 12.81
N GLU A 118 -6.40 -12.07 13.50
CA GLU A 118 -7.79 -11.61 13.48
C GLU A 118 -8.21 -11.04 12.13
N THR A 119 -7.30 -10.32 11.44
CA THR A 119 -7.56 -9.82 10.08
C THR A 119 -7.59 -10.97 9.06
N ALA A 120 -6.70 -11.95 9.17
CA ALA A 120 -6.66 -13.14 8.30
C ALA A 120 -7.95 -13.98 8.38
N ARG A 121 -8.54 -14.10 9.56
CA ARG A 121 -9.80 -14.83 9.76
C ARG A 121 -10.96 -14.25 8.95
N VAL A 122 -11.02 -12.92 8.80
CA VAL A 122 -12.05 -12.29 7.95
C VAL A 122 -11.83 -12.64 6.48
N TRP A 123 -10.57 -12.66 6.01
CA TRP A 123 -10.25 -13.05 4.65
C TRP A 123 -10.60 -14.50 4.34
N ALA A 124 -10.49 -15.38 5.33
CA ALA A 124 -10.87 -16.79 5.18
C ALA A 124 -12.39 -17.02 5.17
N ASP A 125 -13.18 -16.04 5.60
CA ASP A 125 -14.64 -16.13 5.72
C ASP A 125 -15.40 -15.34 4.65
N VAL A 126 -14.85 -14.21 4.17
CA VAL A 126 -15.56 -13.30 3.26
C VAL A 126 -15.70 -13.83 1.84
N GLY A 127 -14.80 -14.67 1.38
CA GLY A 127 -14.81 -15.23 0.03
C GLY A 127 -15.22 -16.68 -0.02
N SER A 128 -15.20 -17.24 -1.21
CA SER A 128 -15.52 -18.65 -1.44
C SER A 128 -14.74 -19.26 -2.61
N PHE A 129 -14.58 -20.58 -2.62
CA PHE A 129 -14.04 -21.30 -3.77
C PHE A 129 -15.11 -21.43 -4.84
N ALA A 130 -15.00 -20.62 -5.91
CA ALA A 130 -16.01 -20.51 -6.94
C ALA A 130 -15.80 -21.55 -8.05
N GLU A 131 -16.76 -22.46 -8.24
CA GLU A 131 -16.72 -23.48 -9.30
C GLU A 131 -16.63 -22.83 -10.69
N CYS A 132 -17.38 -21.75 -10.93
CA CYS A 132 -17.36 -20.99 -12.19
C CYS A 132 -16.02 -20.32 -12.50
N LYS A 133 -15.12 -20.20 -11.52
CA LYS A 133 -13.74 -19.73 -11.67
C LYS A 133 -12.71 -20.87 -11.52
N GLY A 134 -13.12 -22.12 -11.79
CA GLY A 134 -12.24 -23.28 -11.71
C GLY A 134 -11.76 -23.62 -10.29
N GLY A 135 -12.57 -23.35 -9.29
CA GLY A 135 -12.24 -23.60 -7.88
C GLY A 135 -11.26 -22.59 -7.28
N LYS A 136 -11.07 -21.44 -7.89
CA LYS A 136 -10.31 -20.33 -7.32
C LYS A 136 -11.08 -19.64 -6.20
N TYR A 137 -10.36 -19.08 -5.24
CA TYR A 137 -10.94 -18.30 -4.16
C TYR A 137 -11.29 -16.90 -4.62
N CYS A 138 -12.56 -16.53 -4.52
CA CYS A 138 -13.11 -15.28 -5.02
C CYS A 138 -13.70 -14.46 -3.87
N ILE A 139 -13.53 -13.14 -3.93
CA ILE A 139 -14.11 -12.18 -3.00
C ILE A 139 -15.06 -11.28 -3.79
N CYS A 140 -16.33 -11.26 -3.39
CA CYS A 140 -17.38 -10.50 -4.08
C CYS A 140 -17.85 -9.32 -3.23
N ASP A 141 -18.53 -8.36 -3.89
CA ASP A 141 -19.19 -7.22 -3.25
C ASP A 141 -18.26 -6.37 -2.37
N VAL A 142 -17.03 -6.13 -2.80
CA VAL A 142 -16.07 -5.27 -2.12
C VAL A 142 -15.80 -3.98 -2.90
N THR A 143 -15.34 -2.96 -2.18
CA THR A 143 -14.82 -1.73 -2.78
C THR A 143 -13.31 -1.68 -2.55
N GLY A 144 -12.54 -1.52 -3.62
CA GLY A 144 -11.09 -1.33 -3.57
C GLY A 144 -10.71 0.12 -3.21
N PRO A 145 -9.43 0.47 -3.35
CA PRO A 145 -8.95 1.86 -3.23
C PRO A 145 -9.67 2.84 -4.15
N ASP A 146 -10.01 2.41 -5.35
CA ASP A 146 -10.79 3.22 -6.29
C ASP A 146 -12.24 3.36 -5.83
N GLU A 147 -12.65 4.58 -5.59
CA GLU A 147 -14.00 4.90 -5.09
C GLU A 147 -15.03 5.10 -6.21
N TYR A 148 -14.64 5.08 -7.50
CA TYR A 148 -15.56 5.18 -8.63
C TYR A 148 -16.19 3.85 -9.00
N ASN A 149 -15.56 2.74 -8.59
CA ASN A 149 -16.04 1.39 -8.81
C ASN A 149 -16.27 0.70 -7.47
N VAL A 150 -17.52 0.69 -7.02
CA VAL A 150 -17.91 0.18 -5.71
C VAL A 150 -18.72 -1.12 -5.83
N LEU A 151 -18.69 -1.97 -4.82
CA LEU A 151 -19.37 -3.27 -4.76
C LEU A 151 -19.05 -4.11 -5.99
N VAL A 152 -17.77 -4.37 -6.20
CA VAL A 152 -17.25 -5.13 -7.33
C VAL A 152 -16.82 -6.53 -6.91
N ASP A 153 -16.78 -7.44 -7.88
CA ASP A 153 -16.31 -8.79 -7.66
C ASP A 153 -14.84 -8.90 -8.04
N ASN A 154 -14.07 -9.54 -7.17
CA ASN A 154 -12.66 -9.83 -7.37
C ASN A 154 -11.84 -8.57 -7.68
N ASN A 155 -11.97 -7.53 -6.84
CA ASN A 155 -11.07 -6.38 -6.95
C ASN A 155 -9.62 -6.84 -6.82
N PHE A 156 -8.80 -6.50 -7.82
CA PHE A 156 -7.41 -6.97 -7.93
C PHE A 156 -6.59 -6.60 -6.70
N TYR A 157 -6.67 -5.32 -6.28
CA TYR A 157 -5.95 -4.84 -5.10
C TYR A 157 -6.39 -5.58 -3.84
N THR A 158 -7.69 -5.66 -3.59
CA THR A 158 -8.23 -6.36 -2.43
C THR A 158 -7.80 -7.81 -2.38
N ASN A 159 -7.89 -8.55 -3.49
CA ASN A 159 -7.49 -9.95 -3.56
C ASN A 159 -5.98 -10.13 -3.33
N LEU A 160 -5.15 -9.25 -3.92
CA LEU A 160 -3.70 -9.26 -3.74
C LEU A 160 -3.34 -9.01 -2.27
N MET A 161 -3.87 -7.95 -1.69
CA MET A 161 -3.56 -7.58 -0.31
C MET A 161 -4.12 -8.58 0.70
N ALA A 162 -5.31 -9.15 0.46
CA ALA A 162 -5.87 -10.23 1.28
C ALA A 162 -4.96 -11.47 1.28
N ARG A 163 -4.46 -11.87 0.11
CA ARG A 163 -3.51 -12.98 -0.02
C ARG A 163 -2.23 -12.72 0.79
N GLU A 164 -1.69 -11.52 0.72
CA GLU A 164 -0.46 -11.17 1.44
C GLU A 164 -0.71 -11.05 2.96
N ASN A 165 -1.86 -10.52 3.40
CA ASN A 165 -2.25 -10.55 4.82
C ASN A 165 -2.33 -11.99 5.37
N LEU A 166 -2.91 -12.92 4.59
CA LEU A 166 -2.91 -14.34 4.98
C LEU A 166 -1.50 -14.92 5.07
N ARG A 167 -0.58 -14.54 4.17
CA ARG A 167 0.85 -14.94 4.24
C ARG A 167 1.53 -14.38 5.47
N ASP A 168 1.32 -13.11 5.78
CA ASP A 168 1.87 -12.46 6.97
C ASP A 168 1.39 -13.15 8.24
N ALA A 169 0.09 -13.50 8.32
CA ALA A 169 -0.46 -14.23 9.45
C ALA A 169 0.12 -15.65 9.58
N VAL A 170 0.24 -16.38 8.48
CA VAL A 170 0.90 -17.69 8.46
C VAL A 170 2.33 -17.59 8.95
N GLY A 171 3.10 -16.64 8.40
CA GLY A 171 4.49 -16.40 8.78
C GLY A 171 4.64 -16.03 10.27
N ALA A 172 3.74 -15.19 10.79
CA ALA A 172 3.73 -14.81 12.21
C ALA A 172 3.49 -16.02 13.14
N VAL A 173 2.51 -16.86 12.80
CA VAL A 173 2.19 -18.06 13.59
C VAL A 173 3.34 -19.08 13.52
N GLU A 174 3.93 -19.31 12.34
CA GLU A 174 5.10 -20.19 12.18
C GLU A 174 6.30 -19.68 12.98
N TYR A 175 6.57 -18.38 12.91
CA TYR A 175 7.62 -17.76 13.72
C TYR A 175 7.39 -17.98 15.22
N LEU A 176 6.18 -17.71 15.73
CA LEU A 176 5.86 -17.91 17.13
C LEU A 176 5.97 -19.40 17.52
N LYS A 177 5.53 -20.31 16.68
CA LYS A 177 5.64 -21.75 16.91
C LYS A 177 7.09 -22.19 17.11
N GLU A 178 8.01 -21.63 16.35
CA GLU A 178 9.42 -21.99 16.40
C GLU A 178 10.18 -21.27 17.51
N HIS A 179 9.89 -19.97 17.73
CA HIS A 179 10.75 -19.11 18.55
C HIS A 179 10.09 -18.62 19.86
N ALA A 180 8.76 -18.68 19.97
CA ALA A 180 8.01 -18.18 21.13
C ALA A 180 6.72 -19.01 21.38
N PRO A 181 6.82 -20.33 21.62
CA PRO A 181 5.66 -21.23 21.71
C PRO A 181 4.69 -20.88 22.86
N GLU A 182 5.17 -20.27 23.95
CA GLU A 182 4.29 -19.83 25.05
C GLU A 182 3.42 -18.63 24.63
N ASP A 183 3.96 -17.72 23.78
CA ASP A 183 3.18 -16.62 23.24
C ASP A 183 2.14 -17.11 22.26
N LEU A 184 2.46 -18.12 21.43
CA LEU A 184 1.48 -18.77 20.55
C LEU A 184 0.36 -19.41 21.37
N LYS A 185 0.69 -20.18 22.39
CA LYS A 185 -0.30 -20.83 23.26
C LYS A 185 -1.22 -19.80 23.93
N ARG A 186 -0.67 -18.66 24.39
CA ARG A 186 -1.45 -17.55 24.95
C ARG A 186 -2.44 -16.99 23.91
N LEU A 187 -2.03 -16.88 22.64
CA LEU A 187 -2.91 -16.40 21.56
C LEU A 187 -3.97 -17.46 21.20
N GLU A 188 -3.62 -18.74 21.16
CA GLU A 188 -4.59 -19.84 20.95
C GLU A 188 -5.69 -19.81 22.00
N GLU A 189 -5.33 -19.70 23.28
CA GLU A 189 -6.28 -19.60 24.38
C GLU A 189 -7.13 -18.31 24.33
N LYS A 190 -6.49 -17.17 24.06
CA LYS A 190 -7.15 -15.85 24.02
C LYS A 190 -8.15 -15.72 22.88
N LEU A 191 -7.82 -16.27 21.71
CA LEU A 191 -8.56 -16.07 20.46
C LEU A 191 -9.43 -17.26 20.07
N ASP A 192 -9.45 -18.34 20.87
CA ASP A 192 -9.98 -19.62 20.42
C ASP A 192 -9.44 -19.96 19.03
N PHE A 193 -8.10 -19.83 18.88
CA PHE A 193 -7.38 -20.04 17.63
C PHE A 193 -6.76 -21.43 17.61
N SER A 194 -6.79 -22.07 16.46
CA SER A 194 -6.07 -23.30 16.21
C SER A 194 -5.13 -23.15 15.03
N VAL A 195 -3.90 -23.64 15.17
CA VAL A 195 -2.93 -23.71 14.06
C VAL A 195 -3.45 -24.49 12.85
N GLU A 196 -4.50 -25.29 13.01
CA GLU A 196 -5.17 -26.00 11.92
C GLU A 196 -5.86 -25.03 10.95
N GLU A 197 -6.25 -23.82 11.41
CA GLU A 197 -6.78 -22.75 10.53
C GLU A 197 -5.80 -22.39 9.40
N LEU A 198 -4.49 -22.54 9.62
CA LEU A 198 -3.46 -22.30 8.61
C LEU A 198 -3.61 -23.19 7.37
N GLY A 199 -4.22 -24.37 7.49
CA GLY A 199 -4.47 -25.24 6.34
C GLY A 199 -5.36 -24.57 5.30
N LEU A 200 -6.49 -24.00 5.75
CA LEU A 200 -7.39 -23.21 4.89
C LEU A 200 -6.72 -21.96 4.36
N TRP A 201 -5.97 -21.22 5.21
CA TRP A 201 -5.30 -20.00 4.77
C TRP A 201 -4.28 -20.25 3.66
N ARG A 202 -3.49 -21.33 3.75
CA ARG A 202 -2.56 -21.73 2.68
C ARG A 202 -3.29 -22.12 1.39
N GLU A 203 -4.41 -22.80 1.49
CA GLU A 203 -5.23 -23.13 0.32
C GLU A 203 -5.77 -21.88 -0.36
N ILE A 204 -6.24 -20.89 0.41
CA ILE A 204 -6.72 -19.60 -0.10
C ILE A 204 -5.57 -18.84 -0.78
N ILE A 205 -4.39 -18.78 -0.16
CA ILE A 205 -3.19 -18.12 -0.72
C ILE A 205 -2.85 -18.71 -2.11
N GLU A 206 -2.88 -20.03 -2.24
CA GLU A 206 -2.57 -20.72 -3.50
C GLU A 206 -3.64 -20.52 -4.57
N LYS A 207 -4.90 -20.48 -4.15
CA LYS A 207 -6.06 -20.47 -5.06
C LYS A 207 -6.66 -19.07 -5.24
N MET A 208 -6.11 -18.01 -4.65
CA MET A 208 -6.63 -16.65 -4.81
C MET A 208 -6.79 -16.30 -6.28
N TYR A 209 -7.97 -15.79 -6.64
CA TYR A 209 -8.29 -15.41 -8.01
C TYR A 209 -7.83 -13.98 -8.30
N PHE A 210 -7.28 -13.79 -9.48
CA PHE A 210 -6.96 -12.47 -10.03
C PHE A 210 -7.60 -12.33 -11.41
N PRO A 211 -8.38 -11.28 -11.68
CA PRO A 211 -8.89 -11.02 -13.02
C PRO A 211 -7.72 -10.72 -13.97
N TYR A 212 -7.77 -11.27 -15.19
CA TYR A 212 -6.73 -11.08 -16.19
C TYR A 212 -7.32 -10.96 -17.59
N ASP A 213 -6.93 -9.93 -18.35
CA ASP A 213 -7.28 -9.74 -19.75
C ASP A 213 -6.15 -10.30 -20.65
N GLU A 214 -6.36 -11.50 -21.18
CA GLU A 214 -5.37 -12.19 -22.03
C GLU A 214 -5.00 -11.40 -23.30
N LYS A 215 -5.95 -10.63 -23.84
CA LYS A 215 -5.72 -9.86 -25.06
C LYS A 215 -4.78 -8.68 -24.83
N ARG A 216 -4.94 -7.99 -23.70
CA ARG A 216 -4.13 -6.82 -23.34
C ARG A 216 -2.96 -7.19 -22.45
N GLN A 217 -2.98 -8.38 -21.88
CA GLN A 217 -2.01 -8.86 -20.88
C GLN A 217 -1.90 -7.91 -19.67
N VAL A 218 -3.05 -7.49 -19.16
CA VAL A 218 -3.18 -6.62 -17.97
C VAL A 218 -4.11 -7.25 -16.95
N TYR A 219 -3.99 -6.81 -15.72
CA TYR A 219 -4.91 -7.16 -14.62
C TYR A 219 -6.01 -6.09 -14.52
N PRO A 220 -7.25 -6.37 -14.97
CA PRO A 220 -8.37 -5.48 -14.71
C PRO A 220 -8.59 -5.25 -13.22
N MET A 221 -9.10 -4.08 -12.86
CA MET A 221 -9.36 -3.70 -11.48
C MET A 221 -10.37 -4.63 -10.80
N ASP A 222 -11.34 -5.15 -11.55
CA ASP A 222 -12.36 -6.10 -11.12
C ASP A 222 -12.90 -6.90 -12.32
N ASP A 223 -13.71 -7.92 -12.05
CA ASP A 223 -14.30 -8.78 -13.09
C ASP A 223 -15.14 -8.01 -14.12
N GLY A 224 -15.79 -6.92 -13.72
CA GLY A 224 -16.63 -6.09 -14.56
C GLY A 224 -15.93 -4.97 -15.31
N PHE A 225 -14.70 -4.62 -14.93
CA PHE A 225 -14.03 -3.39 -15.36
C PHE A 225 -13.95 -3.25 -16.90
N MET A 226 -13.58 -4.33 -17.60
CA MET A 226 -13.42 -4.31 -19.05
C MET A 226 -14.74 -4.27 -19.83
N MET A 227 -15.87 -4.60 -19.19
CA MET A 227 -17.20 -4.55 -19.78
C MET A 227 -17.83 -3.15 -19.74
N ARG A 228 -17.30 -2.25 -18.90
CA ARG A 228 -17.81 -0.88 -18.75
C ARG A 228 -17.54 -0.04 -19.99
N LYS A 229 -18.39 0.98 -20.21
CA LYS A 229 -18.22 1.92 -21.33
C LYS A 229 -16.88 2.65 -21.19
N PRO A 230 -16.10 2.82 -22.27
CA PRO A 230 -14.95 3.69 -22.24
C PRO A 230 -15.34 5.09 -21.79
N TRP A 231 -14.54 5.67 -20.89
CA TRP A 231 -14.69 7.06 -20.51
C TRP A 231 -14.24 7.97 -21.67
N ASP A 232 -14.98 9.06 -21.90
CA ASP A 232 -14.64 10.07 -22.89
C ASP A 232 -14.87 11.45 -22.26
N GLU A 233 -13.80 12.01 -21.75
CA GLU A 233 -13.81 13.31 -21.07
C GLU A 233 -14.36 14.43 -21.95
N ASN A 234 -14.19 14.34 -23.27
CA ASN A 234 -14.67 15.37 -24.21
C ASN A 234 -16.20 15.47 -24.28
N LYS A 235 -16.89 14.43 -23.80
CA LYS A 235 -18.36 14.42 -23.70
C LYS A 235 -18.88 15.08 -22.42
N ILE A 236 -17.97 15.46 -21.52
CA ILE A 236 -18.29 16.06 -20.23
C ILE A 236 -17.94 17.54 -20.28
N PRO A 237 -18.88 18.45 -19.93
CA PRO A 237 -18.59 19.87 -19.81
C PRO A 237 -17.39 20.13 -18.90
N PRO A 238 -16.42 20.97 -19.28
CA PRO A 238 -15.19 21.19 -18.50
C PRO A 238 -15.44 21.50 -17.02
N GLU A 239 -16.45 22.30 -16.71
CA GLU A 239 -16.83 22.69 -15.35
C GLU A 239 -17.40 21.52 -14.51
N LYS A 240 -17.70 20.37 -15.13
CA LYS A 240 -18.24 19.17 -14.47
C LYS A 240 -17.25 18.00 -14.44
N ARG A 241 -16.03 18.18 -14.94
CA ARG A 241 -15.02 17.11 -15.02
C ARG A 241 -14.38 16.84 -13.67
N ALA A 242 -14.09 17.90 -12.90
CA ALA A 242 -13.69 17.77 -11.53
C ALA A 242 -14.89 17.34 -10.66
N TRP A 243 -14.62 16.58 -9.59
CA TRP A 243 -15.63 16.22 -8.58
C TRP A 243 -16.89 15.57 -9.20
N LEU A 244 -16.71 14.48 -9.92
CA LEU A 244 -17.80 13.79 -10.62
C LEU A 244 -18.97 13.43 -9.71
N TYR A 245 -18.74 13.06 -8.45
CA TYR A 245 -19.80 12.77 -7.49
C TYR A 245 -20.69 13.96 -7.12
N GLU A 246 -20.21 15.18 -7.28
CA GLU A 246 -21.02 16.38 -7.06
C GLU A 246 -21.95 16.69 -8.24
N ASN A 247 -21.55 16.25 -9.43
CA ASN A 247 -22.20 16.59 -10.70
C ASN A 247 -23.04 15.45 -11.30
N TYR A 248 -22.73 14.20 -10.93
CA TYR A 248 -23.33 13.02 -11.53
C TYR A 248 -23.74 12.00 -10.47
N HIS A 249 -24.83 11.31 -10.72
CA HIS A 249 -25.25 10.20 -9.88
C HIS A 249 -24.22 9.06 -9.92
N PRO A 250 -23.92 8.39 -8.80
CA PRO A 250 -22.94 7.29 -8.75
C PRO A 250 -23.13 6.22 -9.83
N LEU A 251 -24.37 5.84 -10.15
CA LEU A 251 -24.64 4.88 -11.23
C LEU A 251 -24.13 5.31 -12.61
N PHE A 252 -24.04 6.60 -12.89
CA PHE A 252 -23.43 7.09 -14.13
C PHE A 252 -21.92 6.82 -14.11
N ILE A 253 -21.26 7.12 -12.98
CA ILE A 253 -19.83 6.94 -12.79
C ILE A 253 -19.47 5.44 -12.92
N MET A 254 -20.14 4.58 -12.17
CA MET A 254 -19.93 3.12 -12.14
C MET A 254 -20.08 2.42 -13.48
N ARG A 255 -20.79 3.01 -14.44
CA ARG A 255 -21.00 2.44 -15.79
C ARG A 255 -19.86 2.72 -16.75
N HIS A 256 -18.86 3.50 -16.33
CA HIS A 256 -17.73 3.87 -17.17
C HIS A 256 -16.43 3.20 -16.68
N ARG A 257 -15.59 2.85 -17.67
CA ARG A 257 -14.25 2.31 -17.41
C ARG A 257 -13.30 3.46 -17.13
N MET A 258 -13.24 3.83 -15.87
CA MET A 258 -12.37 4.86 -15.33
C MET A 258 -12.10 4.59 -13.86
N SER A 259 -11.01 5.16 -13.34
CA SER A 259 -10.63 5.10 -11.95
C SER A 259 -10.43 6.52 -11.39
N LYS A 260 -10.83 6.73 -10.15
CA LYS A 260 -10.58 7.98 -9.41
C LYS A 260 -9.11 8.13 -9.06
N GLN A 261 -8.47 7.03 -8.66
CA GLN A 261 -7.12 6.98 -8.09
C GLN A 261 -6.45 5.63 -8.32
N ALA A 262 -5.19 5.50 -7.90
CA ALA A 262 -4.44 4.25 -7.98
C ALA A 262 -5.15 3.13 -7.20
N ASP A 263 -5.35 1.98 -7.83
CA ASP A 263 -5.91 0.75 -7.28
C ASP A 263 -4.98 -0.43 -7.64
N ALA A 264 -5.14 -1.09 -8.78
CA ALA A 264 -4.26 -2.17 -9.21
C ALA A 264 -2.77 -1.75 -9.24
N ILE A 265 -2.49 -0.52 -9.68
CA ILE A 265 -1.13 0.04 -9.70
C ILE A 265 -0.55 0.21 -8.29
N LEU A 266 -1.38 0.54 -7.30
CA LEU A 266 -0.95 0.58 -5.90
C LEU A 266 -0.54 -0.83 -5.43
N GLY A 267 -1.33 -1.86 -5.73
CA GLY A 267 -0.97 -3.24 -5.40
C GLY A 267 0.35 -3.68 -6.03
N MET A 268 0.57 -3.31 -7.29
CA MET A 268 1.83 -3.61 -8.00
C MET A 268 3.03 -2.85 -7.43
N TYR A 269 2.84 -1.64 -6.90
CA TYR A 269 3.88 -0.93 -6.17
C TYR A 269 4.26 -1.62 -4.87
N LEU A 270 3.27 -1.98 -4.06
CA LEU A 270 3.51 -2.54 -2.72
C LEU A 270 4.18 -3.92 -2.77
N HIS A 271 3.85 -4.70 -3.78
CA HIS A 271 4.32 -6.07 -3.98
C HIS A 271 4.98 -6.22 -5.37
N ASN A 272 5.85 -5.29 -5.73
CA ASN A 272 6.47 -5.25 -7.05
C ASN A 272 7.39 -6.46 -7.34
N ASP A 273 7.82 -7.19 -6.33
CA ASP A 273 8.56 -8.45 -6.44
C ASP A 273 7.72 -9.64 -6.97
N LEU A 274 6.41 -9.50 -7.00
CA LEU A 274 5.49 -10.51 -7.54
C LEU A 274 5.24 -10.35 -9.05
N PHE A 275 5.72 -9.28 -9.65
CA PHE A 275 5.49 -8.93 -11.06
C PHE A 275 6.81 -8.64 -11.76
N THR A 276 6.86 -8.95 -13.04
CA THR A 276 7.97 -8.51 -13.91
C THR A 276 7.84 -7.01 -14.23
N GLU A 277 8.96 -6.34 -14.51
CA GLU A 277 8.95 -4.93 -14.93
C GLU A 277 8.05 -4.72 -16.16
N GLU A 278 8.00 -5.69 -17.07
CA GLU A 278 7.18 -5.66 -18.28
C GLU A 278 5.67 -5.76 -17.96
N GLU A 279 5.28 -6.57 -16.98
CA GLU A 279 3.89 -6.62 -16.51
C GLU A 279 3.49 -5.31 -15.85
N ILE A 280 4.35 -4.76 -14.98
CA ILE A 280 4.12 -3.45 -14.35
C ILE A 280 3.95 -2.37 -15.42
N ARG A 281 4.83 -2.35 -16.44
CA ARG A 281 4.78 -1.39 -17.55
C ARG A 281 3.46 -1.45 -18.31
N ARG A 282 3.03 -2.65 -18.75
CA ARG A 282 1.76 -2.81 -19.48
C ARG A 282 0.55 -2.37 -18.65
N ASN A 283 0.53 -2.69 -17.37
CA ASN A 283 -0.54 -2.26 -16.48
C ASN A 283 -0.48 -0.75 -16.23
N TYR A 284 0.70 -0.18 -16.03
CA TYR A 284 0.88 1.27 -15.89
C TYR A 284 0.32 2.01 -17.12
N ASP A 285 0.74 1.63 -18.33
CA ASP A 285 0.30 2.26 -19.57
C ASP A 285 -1.23 2.18 -19.72
N PHE A 286 -1.83 1.04 -19.38
CA PHE A 286 -3.28 0.87 -19.40
C PHE A 286 -3.99 1.77 -18.38
N TYR A 287 -3.53 1.79 -17.12
CA TYR A 287 -4.17 2.57 -16.06
C TYR A 287 -3.91 4.07 -16.20
N GLN A 288 -2.81 4.47 -16.81
CA GLN A 288 -2.52 5.86 -17.18
C GLN A 288 -3.62 6.48 -18.04
N GLU A 289 -4.22 5.69 -18.94
CA GLU A 289 -5.29 6.14 -19.85
C GLU A 289 -6.66 6.26 -19.16
N VAL A 290 -6.89 5.52 -18.08
CA VAL A 290 -8.24 5.40 -17.47
C VAL A 290 -8.33 6.00 -16.08
N THR A 291 -7.23 6.44 -15.48
CA THR A 291 -7.20 7.06 -14.14
C THR A 291 -7.28 8.57 -14.25
N LEU A 292 -8.28 9.15 -13.58
CA LEU A 292 -8.55 10.59 -13.63
C LEU A 292 -7.76 11.42 -12.61
N HIS A 293 -7.09 10.77 -11.66
CA HIS A 293 -6.34 11.41 -10.58
C HIS A 293 -7.16 12.43 -9.76
N HIS A 294 -8.44 12.15 -9.54
CA HIS A 294 -9.34 12.97 -8.73
C HIS A 294 -9.16 12.77 -7.21
N SER A 295 -7.98 12.33 -6.81
CA SER A 295 -7.63 12.11 -5.40
C SER A 295 -6.18 12.52 -5.17
N SER A 296 -5.95 13.11 -4.01
CA SER A 296 -4.60 13.44 -3.54
C SER A 296 -3.71 12.21 -3.30
N LEU A 297 -4.29 11.02 -3.24
CA LEU A 297 -3.58 9.75 -3.04
C LEU A 297 -3.01 9.14 -4.32
N SER A 298 -3.33 9.69 -5.50
CA SER A 298 -3.09 9.02 -6.77
C SER A 298 -1.73 9.32 -7.39
N THR A 299 -1.38 10.60 -7.53
CA THR A 299 -0.21 11.04 -8.31
C THR A 299 1.12 10.55 -7.74
N CYS A 300 1.28 10.52 -6.41
CA CYS A 300 2.50 10.00 -5.79
C CYS A 300 2.74 8.52 -6.14
N ILE A 301 1.69 7.68 -6.17
CA ILE A 301 1.80 6.26 -6.50
C ILE A 301 2.17 6.05 -7.97
N PHE A 302 1.50 6.76 -8.89
CA PHE A 302 1.87 6.71 -10.31
C PHE A 302 3.30 7.20 -10.54
N GLY A 303 3.76 8.24 -9.82
CA GLY A 303 5.15 8.69 -9.86
C GLY A 303 6.15 7.63 -9.40
N ILE A 304 5.86 6.89 -8.34
CA ILE A 304 6.71 5.80 -7.84
C ILE A 304 6.80 4.67 -8.88
N VAL A 305 5.66 4.23 -9.42
CA VAL A 305 5.64 3.14 -10.42
C VAL A 305 6.30 3.58 -11.73
N ALA A 306 6.15 4.83 -12.13
CA ALA A 306 6.88 5.40 -13.28
C ALA A 306 8.40 5.30 -13.10
N CYS A 307 8.93 5.50 -11.87
CA CYS A 307 10.34 5.25 -11.57
C CYS A 307 10.72 3.77 -11.73
N ASP A 308 9.89 2.84 -11.26
CA ASP A 308 10.16 1.39 -11.34
C ASP A 308 10.34 0.93 -12.80
N ILE A 309 9.59 1.51 -13.74
CA ILE A 309 9.62 1.17 -15.17
C ILE A 309 10.47 2.12 -16.02
N GLY A 310 11.16 3.09 -15.41
CA GLY A 310 12.09 3.99 -16.10
C GLY A 310 11.47 5.19 -16.81
N TYR A 311 10.19 5.53 -16.55
CA TYR A 311 9.51 6.71 -17.11
C TYR A 311 9.79 7.96 -16.26
N LEU A 312 11.06 8.39 -16.21
CA LEU A 312 11.52 9.41 -15.27
C LEU A 312 10.91 10.80 -15.49
N ASP A 313 10.59 11.18 -16.71
CA ASP A 313 9.94 12.46 -17.01
C ASP A 313 8.50 12.50 -16.45
N GLU A 314 7.78 11.39 -16.57
CA GLU A 314 6.44 11.23 -15.98
C GLU A 314 6.50 11.15 -14.45
N ALA A 315 7.47 10.42 -13.92
CA ALA A 315 7.71 10.36 -12.48
C ALA A 315 7.94 11.74 -11.87
N TYR A 316 8.77 12.58 -12.52
CA TYR A 316 9.01 13.94 -12.08
C TYR A 316 7.78 14.85 -12.20
N LYS A 317 6.99 14.69 -13.25
CA LYS A 317 5.72 15.40 -13.41
C LYS A 317 4.76 15.07 -12.26
N TYR A 318 4.57 13.81 -11.93
CA TYR A 318 3.69 13.37 -10.84
C TYR A 318 4.22 13.77 -9.46
N PHE A 319 5.55 13.66 -9.26
CA PHE A 319 6.19 14.17 -8.04
C PHE A 319 5.91 15.67 -7.87
N SER A 320 6.10 16.49 -8.93
CA SER A 320 5.88 17.93 -8.89
C SER A 320 4.42 18.28 -8.55
N GLN A 321 3.46 17.54 -9.09
CA GLN A 321 2.04 17.71 -8.76
C GLN A 321 1.77 17.38 -7.29
N SER A 322 2.30 16.27 -6.78
CA SER A 322 2.16 15.89 -5.37
C SER A 322 2.81 16.92 -4.44
N ALA A 323 4.05 17.33 -4.71
CA ALA A 323 4.78 18.27 -3.87
C ALA A 323 4.15 19.67 -3.79
N ARG A 324 3.42 20.07 -4.84
CA ARG A 324 2.78 21.39 -4.94
C ARG A 324 1.27 21.38 -4.67
N MET A 325 0.70 20.23 -4.38
CA MET A 325 -0.75 20.05 -4.28
C MET A 325 -1.43 21.06 -3.33
N ASP A 326 -0.90 21.19 -2.11
CA ASP A 326 -1.43 22.14 -1.13
C ASP A 326 -0.91 23.57 -1.35
N LEU A 327 0.29 23.72 -1.93
CA LEU A 327 0.87 25.03 -2.23
C LEU A 327 0.13 25.76 -3.34
N ASP A 328 -0.35 25.03 -4.34
CA ASP A 328 -1.06 25.56 -5.50
C ASP A 328 -2.61 25.43 -5.36
N ASP A 329 -3.07 24.90 -4.21
CA ASP A 329 -4.48 24.57 -3.96
C ASP A 329 -5.13 23.82 -5.14
N TYR A 330 -4.43 22.78 -5.62
CA TYR A 330 -4.76 22.06 -6.85
C TYR A 330 -6.20 21.55 -6.91
N HIS A 331 -6.76 21.18 -5.77
CA HIS A 331 -8.14 20.69 -5.64
C HIS A 331 -9.13 21.75 -5.15
N ASN A 332 -8.72 23.02 -5.00
CA ASN A 332 -9.54 24.11 -4.46
C ASN A 332 -10.18 23.76 -3.12
N ASN A 333 -9.46 23.04 -2.25
CA ASN A 333 -9.96 22.58 -0.96
C ASN A 333 -8.94 22.70 0.19
N PHE A 334 -7.90 23.51 0.00
CA PHE A 334 -6.90 23.79 1.05
C PHE A 334 -7.54 24.42 2.31
N TYR A 335 -8.64 25.15 2.16
CA TYR A 335 -9.40 25.69 3.30
C TYR A 335 -9.88 24.60 4.26
N ALA A 336 -10.06 23.37 3.79
CA ALA A 336 -10.48 22.23 4.62
C ALA A 336 -9.32 21.55 5.37
N GLY A 337 -8.07 21.99 5.14
CA GLY A 337 -6.85 21.45 5.72
C GLY A 337 -5.89 20.88 4.70
N ILE A 338 -4.68 20.52 5.15
CA ILE A 338 -3.63 19.92 4.32
C ILE A 338 -3.99 18.48 3.90
N HIS A 339 -3.39 17.99 2.82
CA HIS A 339 -3.48 16.60 2.43
C HIS A 339 -2.32 15.79 3.05
N ALA A 340 -2.51 15.34 4.29
CA ALA A 340 -1.45 14.71 5.08
C ALA A 340 -0.84 13.47 4.39
N ALA A 341 -1.67 12.62 3.80
CA ALA A 341 -1.21 11.45 3.06
C ALA A 341 -0.42 11.82 1.80
N ASN A 342 -0.82 12.88 1.07
CA ASN A 342 -0.07 13.34 -0.10
C ASN A 342 1.29 13.94 0.28
N MET A 343 1.40 14.63 1.43
CA MET A 343 2.70 15.10 1.93
C MET A 343 3.64 13.92 2.20
N ALA A 344 3.14 12.87 2.84
CA ALA A 344 3.87 11.62 3.04
C ALA A 344 4.17 10.93 1.70
N GLY A 345 3.21 10.90 0.77
CA GLY A 345 3.38 10.38 -0.59
C GLY A 345 4.44 11.13 -1.40
N THR A 346 4.61 12.43 -1.15
CA THR A 346 5.70 13.22 -1.75
C THR A 346 7.07 12.73 -1.29
N TRP A 347 7.24 12.44 0.00
CA TRP A 347 8.45 11.81 0.51
C TRP A 347 8.66 10.42 -0.10
N GLN A 348 7.60 9.61 -0.17
CA GLN A 348 7.67 8.29 -0.79
C GLN A 348 8.06 8.37 -2.27
N ALA A 349 7.58 9.37 -3.02
CA ALA A 349 7.96 9.56 -4.42
C ALA A 349 9.48 9.80 -4.59
N ILE A 350 10.14 10.44 -3.61
CA ILE A 350 11.60 10.57 -3.60
C ILE A 350 12.26 9.25 -3.19
N VAL A 351 11.90 8.73 -2.03
CA VAL A 351 12.60 7.61 -1.39
C VAL A 351 12.22 6.26 -2.03
N ASN A 352 10.92 5.99 -2.17
CA ASN A 352 10.46 4.75 -2.79
C ASN A 352 10.42 4.85 -4.33
N GLY A 353 10.24 6.06 -4.89
CA GLY A 353 10.30 6.31 -6.32
C GLY A 353 11.73 6.45 -6.82
N PHE A 354 12.32 7.64 -6.78
CA PHE A 354 13.62 7.92 -7.39
C PHE A 354 14.78 7.11 -6.79
N ALA A 355 14.82 6.89 -5.48
CA ALA A 355 15.85 6.04 -4.87
C ALA A 355 15.50 4.54 -4.92
N GLY A 356 14.27 4.18 -5.24
CA GLY A 356 13.81 2.81 -5.40
C GLY A 356 13.89 1.98 -4.13
N VAL A 357 13.68 2.61 -2.95
CA VAL A 357 13.74 1.91 -1.67
C VAL A 357 12.58 0.94 -1.54
N ARG A 358 12.88 -0.32 -1.24
CA ARG A 358 11.93 -1.36 -0.88
C ARG A 358 12.47 -2.14 0.32
N CYS A 359 11.57 -2.63 1.16
CA CYS A 359 11.92 -3.65 2.17
C CYS A 359 11.04 -4.87 1.92
N GLN A 360 11.65 -5.96 1.52
CA GLN A 360 10.97 -7.19 1.14
C GLN A 360 11.69 -8.39 1.74
N ASN A 361 10.94 -9.23 2.45
CA ASN A 361 11.48 -10.38 3.17
C ASN A 361 12.63 -9.98 4.14
N GLY A 362 12.50 -8.81 4.78
CA GLY A 362 13.49 -8.27 5.71
C GLY A 362 14.81 -7.81 5.08
N VAL A 363 14.85 -7.67 3.75
CA VAL A 363 16.00 -7.15 2.99
C VAL A 363 15.68 -5.75 2.47
N LEU A 364 16.54 -4.80 2.82
CA LEU A 364 16.48 -3.42 2.30
C LEU A 364 17.11 -3.39 0.90
N LYS A 365 16.39 -2.81 -0.07
CA LYS A 365 16.79 -2.77 -1.48
C LYS A 365 16.75 -1.35 -2.00
N PHE A 366 17.66 -1.04 -2.94
CA PHE A 366 17.75 0.25 -3.63
C PHE A 366 17.87 0.05 -5.14
N LYS A 367 17.14 0.88 -5.92
CA LYS A 367 17.27 1.01 -7.38
C LYS A 367 17.38 2.50 -7.73
N PRO A 368 18.49 3.18 -7.35
CA PRO A 368 18.60 4.64 -7.42
C PRO A 368 18.56 5.16 -8.86
N THR A 369 17.79 6.22 -9.06
CA THR A 369 17.69 7.04 -10.25
C THR A 369 17.62 8.50 -9.86
N ILE A 370 17.79 9.43 -10.81
CA ILE A 370 17.67 10.86 -10.59
C ILE A 370 16.97 11.52 -11.80
N PRO A 371 15.95 12.37 -11.59
CA PRO A 371 15.37 13.10 -12.70
C PRO A 371 16.34 14.15 -13.23
N LYS A 372 16.22 14.49 -14.51
CA LYS A 372 17.14 15.42 -15.20
C LYS A 372 17.16 16.83 -14.60
N GLU A 373 16.09 17.21 -13.92
CA GLU A 373 15.89 18.51 -13.29
C GLU A 373 16.72 18.70 -12.02
N TRP A 374 17.19 17.60 -11.40
CA TRP A 374 17.98 17.66 -10.17
C TRP A 374 19.46 17.41 -10.43
N GLU A 375 20.31 18.05 -9.64
CA GLU A 375 21.75 17.78 -9.59
C GLU A 375 22.06 16.69 -8.55
N GLU A 376 21.40 16.77 -7.40
CA GLU A 376 21.52 15.80 -6.33
C GLU A 376 20.28 15.79 -5.44
N TYR A 377 20.12 14.69 -4.70
CA TYR A 377 19.23 14.60 -3.54
C TYR A 377 19.82 13.67 -2.50
N ALA A 378 19.44 13.86 -1.22
CA ALA A 378 19.90 13.04 -0.13
C ALA A 378 18.79 12.87 0.91
N PHE A 379 18.84 11.74 1.62
CA PHE A 379 17.94 11.44 2.71
C PHE A 379 18.61 10.47 3.70
N ARG A 380 17.99 10.32 4.86
CA ARG A 380 18.41 9.33 5.86
C ARG A 380 17.26 8.40 6.17
N LEU A 381 17.59 7.15 6.45
CA LEU A 381 16.63 6.16 6.89
C LEU A 381 17.19 5.28 8.00
N LYS A 382 16.29 4.79 8.86
CA LYS A 382 16.57 3.83 9.91
C LYS A 382 16.20 2.42 9.42
N PHE A 383 17.08 1.46 9.69
CA PHE A 383 16.82 0.06 9.38
C PHE A 383 17.52 -0.83 10.39
N LYS A 384 16.75 -1.65 11.15
CA LYS A 384 17.25 -2.57 12.20
C LYS A 384 18.23 -1.90 13.17
N GLY A 385 17.89 -0.68 13.61
CA GLY A 385 18.69 0.11 14.53
C GLY A 385 19.89 0.85 13.93
N ALA A 386 20.16 0.69 12.65
CA ALA A 386 21.17 1.44 11.92
C ALA A 386 20.58 2.72 11.30
N LEU A 387 21.38 3.79 11.19
CA LEU A 387 21.07 5.03 10.47
C LEU A 387 21.93 5.11 9.21
N LEU A 388 21.29 5.00 8.05
CA LEU A 388 21.94 5.06 6.75
C LEU A 388 21.63 6.42 6.09
N GLU A 389 22.67 7.11 5.64
CA GLU A 389 22.58 8.27 4.76
C GLU A 389 22.74 7.83 3.32
N VAL A 390 21.84 8.29 2.45
CA VAL A 390 21.87 8.02 1.02
C VAL A 390 21.96 9.36 0.29
N ARG A 391 22.98 9.52 -0.57
CA ARG A 391 23.18 10.68 -1.43
C ARG A 391 23.25 10.21 -2.87
N ILE A 392 22.45 10.81 -3.74
CA ILE A 392 22.34 10.43 -5.14
C ILE A 392 22.59 11.67 -5.99
N THR A 393 23.52 11.55 -6.92
CA THR A 393 23.87 12.55 -7.95
C THR A 393 23.61 11.96 -9.33
N LYS A 394 23.84 12.74 -10.39
CA LYS A 394 23.73 12.26 -11.78
C LYS A 394 24.68 11.10 -12.08
N ASP A 395 25.84 11.05 -11.43
CA ASP A 395 26.89 10.09 -11.74
C ASP A 395 26.94 8.89 -10.80
N LYS A 396 26.54 9.07 -9.54
CA LYS A 396 26.71 8.06 -8.48
C LYS A 396 25.65 8.11 -7.40
N ALA A 397 25.49 7.00 -6.71
CA ALA A 397 24.79 6.89 -5.43
C ALA A 397 25.81 6.49 -4.34
N GLU A 398 25.79 7.21 -3.21
CA GLU A 398 26.64 6.97 -2.04
C GLU A 398 25.77 6.58 -0.85
N PHE A 399 26.20 5.55 -0.13
CA PHE A 399 25.51 5.00 1.04
C PHE A 399 26.49 5.01 2.20
N THR A 400 26.22 5.79 3.23
CA THR A 400 27.09 5.93 4.40
C THR A 400 26.37 5.46 5.65
N LEU A 401 26.95 4.49 6.36
CA LEU A 401 26.45 4.07 7.67
C LEU A 401 26.88 5.08 8.73
N LEU A 402 25.94 5.92 9.18
CA LEU A 402 26.19 6.96 10.19
C LEU A 402 26.16 6.42 11.61
N GLU A 403 25.21 5.54 11.93
CA GLU A 403 25.00 4.96 13.24
C GLU A 403 24.67 3.46 13.11
N GLY A 404 25.05 2.67 14.10
CA GLY A 404 24.90 1.22 14.11
C GLY A 404 26.24 0.50 13.91
N GLY A 405 26.29 -0.80 14.20
CA GLY A 405 27.50 -1.61 14.04
C GLY A 405 27.76 -2.03 12.61
N GLU A 406 26.74 -2.58 11.98
CA GLU A 406 26.77 -3.11 10.61
C GLU A 406 25.38 -3.06 9.99
N ILE A 407 25.30 -2.86 8.68
CA ILE A 407 24.06 -2.92 7.90
C ILE A 407 24.29 -3.72 6.60
N SER A 408 23.32 -4.55 6.24
CA SER A 408 23.28 -5.26 4.94
C SER A 408 22.08 -4.83 4.13
N PHE A 409 22.28 -4.55 2.85
CA PHE A 409 21.26 -4.15 1.88
C PHE A 409 21.67 -4.52 0.45
N THR A 410 20.79 -4.29 -0.53
CA THR A 410 21.13 -4.47 -1.93
C THR A 410 21.01 -3.19 -2.73
N VAL A 411 21.91 -2.95 -3.68
CA VAL A 411 21.86 -1.85 -4.65
C VAL A 411 21.86 -2.43 -6.06
N ARG A 412 20.76 -2.24 -6.80
CA ARG A 412 20.57 -2.84 -8.13
C ARG A 412 20.86 -4.34 -8.16
N GLY A 413 20.41 -5.06 -7.13
CA GLY A 413 20.60 -6.50 -6.97
C GLY A 413 21.97 -6.95 -6.44
N LYS A 414 22.93 -6.04 -6.26
CA LYS A 414 24.24 -6.34 -5.67
C LYS A 414 24.17 -6.20 -4.14
N GLU A 415 24.58 -7.22 -3.42
CA GLU A 415 24.70 -7.17 -1.96
C GLU A 415 25.81 -6.21 -1.52
N VAL A 416 25.52 -5.44 -0.47
CA VAL A 416 26.42 -4.49 0.15
C VAL A 416 26.34 -4.66 1.67
N VAL A 417 27.50 -4.74 2.32
CA VAL A 417 27.60 -4.73 3.78
C VAL A 417 28.49 -3.55 4.17
N LEU A 418 28.02 -2.72 5.10
CA LEU A 418 28.76 -1.58 5.63
C LEU A 418 28.91 -1.70 7.14
N LYS A 419 30.10 -1.34 7.62
CA LYS A 419 30.36 -1.09 9.04
C LYS A 419 30.25 0.39 9.36
N SER A 420 30.13 0.70 10.62
CA SER A 420 30.01 2.08 11.11
C SER A 420 31.06 3.02 10.51
N GLY A 421 30.62 4.12 9.92
CA GLY A 421 31.45 5.11 9.25
C GLY A 421 31.90 4.78 7.82
N GLU A 422 31.59 3.56 7.32
CA GLU A 422 31.95 3.20 5.94
C GLU A 422 30.95 3.77 4.93
N THR A 423 31.43 3.99 3.72
CA THR A 423 30.65 4.46 2.58
C THR A 423 30.81 3.49 1.40
N TYR A 424 29.69 3.06 0.82
CA TYR A 424 29.67 2.37 -0.48
C TYR A 424 29.24 3.33 -1.58
N THR A 425 29.92 3.28 -2.73
CA THR A 425 29.60 4.07 -3.91
C THR A 425 29.22 3.17 -5.08
N CYS A 426 28.06 3.43 -5.68
CA CYS A 426 27.57 2.80 -6.89
C CYS A 426 27.52 3.84 -8.02
N LEU A 427 28.17 3.57 -9.16
CA LEU A 427 28.07 4.43 -10.33
C LEU A 427 26.70 4.24 -11.00
N LEU A 428 26.01 5.34 -11.33
CA LEU A 428 24.72 5.32 -12.01
C LEU A 428 24.85 5.26 -13.52
N TYR A 429 25.91 5.83 -14.08
CA TYR A 429 26.29 5.71 -15.47
C TYR A 429 27.27 4.54 -15.65
N THR A 430 26.85 3.52 -16.39
CA THR A 430 27.79 2.72 -17.15
C THR A 430 27.90 3.42 -18.48
N SER A 431 29.05 4.04 -18.78
CA SER A 431 29.37 4.42 -20.15
C SER A 431 29.05 3.22 -21.06
N PRO A 432 28.34 3.40 -22.19
CA PRO A 432 28.33 2.36 -23.18
C PRO A 432 29.81 2.03 -23.48
N SER A 433 30.19 0.76 -23.30
CA SER A 433 31.53 0.28 -23.70
C SER A 433 31.71 0.72 -25.14
N PRO A 434 32.80 1.44 -25.48
CA PRO A 434 33.08 1.69 -26.88
C PRO A 434 33.62 0.40 -27.48
N ARG A 435 32.74 -0.53 -27.82
CA ARG A 435 32.92 -1.73 -28.66
C ARG A 435 31.65 -2.59 -28.61
N ASP A 436 30.85 -2.43 -29.58
CA ASP A 436 30.63 -3.44 -30.64
C ASP A 436 29.72 -2.85 -31.72
#